data_ec5d449bddeca8de849f6099487d958b
#
_entry.id   ec5d449bddeca8de849f6099487d958b
#
_cell.length_a   1.000
_cell.length_b   1.000
_cell.length_c   1.000
_cell.angle_alpha   90.00
_cell.angle_beta   90.00
_cell.angle_gamma   90.00
#
_symmetry.space_group_name_H-M   'P 1'
#
loop_
_entity.id
_entity.type
_entity.pdbx_description
1 polymer ?
#
loop_
_entity_poly.entity_id
_entity_poly.type
_entity_poly.pdbx_seq_one_letter_code
_entity_poly.pdbx_strand_id
1 'polypeptide(L)'
;MRVLPNLSIMPSSDYDFLKFQTQFVSDTLISALEFDALKNSHPIEIEVGHPSEVEEIFDSISYNKGASVIRMLHNYIGNDAFKQGMKHYLTKHSYKNTQTEDLWASLETASGKPVGKVMTTWTSQMGFPLIHVESRVEAGKKILTLTQEKFNADGR
;
A
#
# COMPACT_ATOMS: atom_id res chain seq x y z
N MET A 1 11.17 -2.01 -11.63
CA MET A 1 10.03 -1.57 -10.81
C MET A 1 9.30 -0.45 -11.54
N ARG A 2 8.24 -0.77 -12.27
CA ARG A 2 7.33 0.22 -12.90
C ARG A 2 6.10 0.37 -12.00
N VAL A 3 6.25 1.05 -10.90
CA VAL A 3 5.11 1.47 -10.09
C VAL A 3 4.96 2.96 -10.31
N LEU A 4 4.05 3.37 -11.15
CA LEU A 4 3.30 4.63 -11.15
C LEU A 4 2.84 5.04 -12.57
N PRO A 5 1.75 4.47 -13.12
CA PRO A 5 1.12 5.09 -14.29
C PRO A 5 0.24 6.30 -13.96
N ASN A 6 -0.11 6.55 -12.69
CA ASN A 6 -1.21 7.47 -12.38
C ASN A 6 -0.89 8.67 -11.47
N LEU A 7 0.38 8.98 -11.18
CA LEU A 7 0.68 10.18 -10.38
C LEU A 7 0.70 11.49 -11.19
N SER A 8 0.61 11.43 -12.51
CA SER A 8 0.73 12.60 -13.40
C SER A 8 -0.59 13.28 -13.77
N ILE A 9 -1.74 12.73 -13.37
CA ILE A 9 -3.04 13.37 -13.62
C ILE A 9 -3.60 13.87 -12.29
N MET A 10 -3.13 15.04 -11.85
CA MET A 10 -3.85 15.79 -10.82
C MET A 10 -5.13 16.33 -11.45
N PRO A 11 -6.33 16.00 -10.93
CA PRO A 11 -7.57 16.55 -11.42
C PRO A 11 -7.56 18.07 -11.30
N SER A 12 -8.07 18.75 -12.30
CA SER A 12 -8.11 20.21 -12.35
C SER A 12 -9.25 20.83 -11.53
N SER A 13 -10.13 19.99 -10.98
CA SER A 13 -11.26 20.42 -10.15
C SER A 13 -11.54 19.44 -9.02
N ASP A 14 -12.23 19.91 -7.96
CA ASP A 14 -12.66 19.06 -6.84
C ASP A 14 -13.55 17.90 -7.30
N TYR A 15 -14.35 18.11 -8.34
CA TYR A 15 -15.19 17.07 -8.93
C TYR A 15 -14.36 15.95 -9.56
N ASP A 16 -13.35 16.29 -10.35
CA ASP A 16 -12.46 15.32 -10.97
C ASP A 16 -11.65 14.57 -9.92
N PHE A 17 -11.24 15.26 -8.86
CA PHE A 17 -10.58 14.64 -7.73
C PHE A 17 -11.48 13.60 -7.04
N LEU A 18 -12.73 13.93 -6.73
CA LEU A 18 -13.69 13.01 -6.11
C LEU A 18 -13.98 11.81 -7.02
N LYS A 19 -14.16 12.04 -8.32
CA LYS A 19 -14.34 10.98 -9.30
C LYS A 19 -13.15 10.02 -9.34
N PHE A 20 -11.93 10.57 -9.38
CA PHE A 20 -10.70 9.77 -9.34
C PHE A 20 -10.59 8.93 -8.06
N GLN A 21 -10.91 9.52 -6.89
CA GLN A 21 -10.89 8.80 -5.63
C GLN A 21 -11.92 7.66 -5.60
N THR A 22 -13.11 7.88 -6.14
CA THR A 22 -14.16 6.86 -6.23
C THR A 22 -13.74 5.73 -7.16
N GLN A 23 -13.20 6.05 -8.34
CA GLN A 23 -12.68 5.04 -9.27
C GLN A 23 -11.56 4.21 -8.67
N PHE A 24 -10.65 4.84 -7.92
CA PHE A 24 -9.59 4.08 -7.24
C PHE A 24 -10.18 3.06 -6.26
N VAL A 25 -11.22 3.43 -5.52
CA VAL A 25 -11.86 2.49 -4.58
C VAL A 25 -12.57 1.38 -5.32
N SER A 26 -13.40 1.70 -6.34
CA SER A 26 -14.18 0.70 -7.07
C SER A 26 -13.32 -0.25 -7.90
N ASP A 27 -12.29 0.24 -8.56
CA ASP A 27 -11.57 -0.52 -9.58
C ASP A 27 -10.28 -1.13 -9.04
N THR A 28 -9.59 -0.40 -8.15
CA THR A 28 -8.27 -0.84 -7.64
C THR A 28 -8.37 -1.48 -6.27
N LEU A 29 -8.95 -0.79 -5.28
CA LEU A 29 -8.96 -1.27 -3.90
C LEU A 29 -9.86 -2.51 -3.74
N ILE A 30 -11.09 -2.48 -4.29
CA ILE A 30 -12.01 -3.62 -4.19
C ILE A 30 -11.40 -4.85 -4.86
N SER A 31 -10.86 -4.70 -6.07
CA SER A 31 -10.16 -5.79 -6.77
C SER A 31 -8.98 -6.33 -5.96
N ALA A 32 -8.18 -5.45 -5.34
CA ALA A 32 -7.09 -5.89 -4.48
C ALA A 32 -7.58 -6.74 -3.30
N LEU A 33 -8.64 -6.31 -2.62
CA LEU A 33 -9.21 -7.04 -1.48
C LEU A 33 -9.81 -8.39 -1.90
N GLU A 34 -10.50 -8.46 -3.03
CA GLU A 34 -11.10 -9.69 -3.55
C GLU A 34 -10.03 -10.75 -3.83
N PHE A 35 -8.97 -10.40 -4.55
CA PHE A 35 -7.89 -11.35 -4.86
C PHE A 35 -7.04 -11.70 -3.64
N ASP A 36 -6.75 -10.73 -2.77
CA ASP A 36 -5.90 -10.94 -1.59
C ASP A 36 -6.60 -11.70 -0.45
N ALA A 37 -7.92 -11.84 -0.51
CA ALA A 37 -8.71 -12.68 0.40
C ALA A 37 -8.67 -14.18 0.07
N LEU A 38 -8.10 -14.54 -1.08
CA LEU A 38 -8.08 -15.92 -1.56
C LEU A 38 -6.89 -16.70 -0.96
N LYS A 39 -7.05 -18.03 -0.83
CA LYS A 39 -5.98 -18.91 -0.33
C LYS A 39 -4.74 -18.96 -1.22
N ASN A 40 -4.90 -18.72 -2.51
CA ASN A 40 -3.84 -18.68 -3.51
C ASN A 40 -3.31 -17.26 -3.77
N SER A 41 -3.60 -16.31 -2.87
CA SER A 41 -2.93 -15.01 -2.88
C SER A 41 -1.43 -15.16 -2.59
N HIS A 42 -0.68 -14.11 -2.88
CA HIS A 42 0.75 -14.04 -2.62
C HIS A 42 1.17 -12.67 -2.09
N PRO A 43 2.36 -12.52 -1.49
CA PRO A 43 2.90 -11.22 -1.12
C PRO A 43 3.12 -10.31 -2.35
N ILE A 44 3.19 -9.00 -2.15
CA ILE A 44 3.61 -8.05 -3.21
C ILE A 44 5.07 -8.32 -3.59
N GLU A 45 5.92 -8.59 -2.59
CA GLU A 45 7.31 -8.97 -2.79
C GLU A 45 7.42 -10.49 -2.90
N ILE A 46 7.66 -10.97 -4.13
CA ILE A 46 7.89 -12.37 -4.45
C ILE A 46 9.35 -12.53 -4.84
N GLU A 47 9.99 -13.54 -4.31
CA GLU A 47 11.31 -13.95 -4.76
C GLU A 47 11.22 -14.59 -6.16
N VAL A 48 11.94 -14.03 -7.13
CA VAL A 48 11.98 -14.52 -8.52
C VAL A 48 13.21 -15.38 -8.67
N GLY A 49 13.03 -16.68 -8.77
CA GLY A 49 14.12 -17.64 -8.93
C GLY A 49 14.63 -17.75 -10.37
N HIS A 50 13.76 -17.51 -11.35
CA HIS A 50 14.10 -17.64 -12.77
C HIS A 50 13.48 -16.52 -13.61
N PRO A 51 14.14 -16.03 -14.67
CA PRO A 51 13.59 -14.96 -15.53
C PRO A 51 12.22 -15.23 -16.16
N SER A 52 11.87 -16.51 -16.41
CA SER A 52 10.55 -16.88 -16.94
C SER A 52 9.40 -16.64 -15.97
N GLU A 53 9.67 -16.55 -14.67
CA GLU A 53 8.66 -16.31 -13.63
C GLU A 53 8.28 -14.82 -13.55
N VAL A 54 9.04 -13.95 -14.20
CA VAL A 54 8.79 -12.49 -14.18
C VAL A 54 7.42 -12.14 -14.74
N GLU A 55 6.92 -12.89 -15.74
CA GLU A 55 5.58 -12.64 -16.31
C GLU A 55 4.46 -12.97 -15.32
N GLU A 56 4.64 -13.94 -14.44
CA GLU A 56 3.64 -14.39 -13.46
C GLU A 56 3.38 -13.36 -12.35
N ILE A 57 4.33 -12.46 -12.08
CA ILE A 57 4.21 -11.42 -11.07
C ILE A 57 3.50 -10.14 -11.57
N PHE A 58 3.13 -10.07 -12.86
CA PHE A 58 2.36 -8.96 -13.43
C PHE A 58 0.86 -9.20 -13.26
N ASP A 59 0.39 -9.28 -12.04
CA ASP A 59 -0.99 -9.62 -11.71
C ASP A 59 -1.71 -8.53 -10.88
N SER A 60 -2.96 -8.83 -10.51
CA SER A 60 -3.80 -7.93 -9.73
C SER A 60 -3.23 -7.65 -8.33
N ILE A 61 -2.54 -8.60 -7.70
CA ILE A 61 -1.93 -8.38 -6.38
C ILE A 61 -0.77 -7.39 -6.51
N SER A 62 0.17 -7.63 -7.40
CA SER A 62 1.32 -6.75 -7.59
C SER A 62 0.91 -5.32 -7.93
N TYR A 63 -0.13 -5.13 -8.77
CA TYR A 63 -0.59 -3.81 -9.19
C TYR A 63 -1.61 -3.19 -8.24
N ASN A 64 -2.71 -3.87 -7.95
CA ASN A 64 -3.83 -3.28 -7.24
C ASN A 64 -3.58 -3.21 -5.72
N LYS A 65 -3.06 -4.27 -5.11
CA LYS A 65 -2.63 -4.24 -3.71
C LYS A 65 -1.43 -3.31 -3.56
N GLY A 66 -0.45 -3.37 -4.46
CA GLY A 66 0.69 -2.46 -4.46
C GLY A 66 0.28 -0.99 -4.49
N ALA A 67 -0.62 -0.60 -5.40
CA ALA A 67 -1.15 0.76 -5.48
C ALA A 67 -1.92 1.17 -4.21
N SER A 68 -2.72 0.27 -3.65
CA SER A 68 -3.50 0.51 -2.42
C SER A 68 -2.60 0.72 -1.21
N VAL A 69 -1.53 -0.08 -1.08
CA VAL A 69 -0.54 0.02 0.00
C VAL A 69 0.28 1.31 -0.12
N ILE A 70 0.67 1.71 -1.33
CA ILE A 70 1.33 3.01 -1.55
C ILE A 70 0.41 4.19 -1.22
N ARG A 71 -0.89 4.12 -1.57
CA ARG A 71 -1.86 5.14 -1.18
C ARG A 71 -2.03 5.22 0.34
N MET A 72 -2.09 4.07 1.02
CA MET A 72 -2.11 4.01 2.47
C MET A 72 -0.87 4.69 3.07
N LEU A 73 0.32 4.39 2.55
CA LEU A 73 1.57 5.01 2.97
C LEU A 73 1.56 6.52 2.75
N HIS A 74 1.11 6.99 1.58
CA HIS A 74 0.99 8.41 1.29
C HIS A 74 0.13 9.14 2.32
N ASN A 75 -1.04 8.56 2.68
CA ASN A 75 -1.92 9.11 3.70
C ASN A 75 -1.28 9.07 5.12
N TYR A 76 -0.52 8.02 5.41
CA TYR A 76 0.16 7.86 6.69
C TYR A 76 1.25 8.89 6.91
N ILE A 77 2.12 9.14 5.93
CA ILE A 77 3.24 10.08 6.07
C ILE A 77 2.88 11.52 5.70
N GLY A 78 1.84 11.73 4.91
CA GLY A 78 1.38 13.02 4.42
C GLY A 78 2.01 13.42 3.08
N ASN A 79 1.32 14.31 2.37
CA ASN A 79 1.64 14.69 0.98
C ASN A 79 3.05 15.29 0.83
N ASP A 80 3.45 16.20 1.73
CA ASP A 80 4.73 16.91 1.61
C ASP A 80 5.92 15.98 1.87
N ALA A 81 5.84 15.14 2.90
CA ALA A 81 6.85 14.13 3.18
C ALA A 81 6.96 13.11 2.05
N PHE A 82 5.81 12.69 1.48
CA PHE A 82 5.80 11.78 0.34
C PHE A 82 6.50 12.39 -0.88
N LYS A 83 6.16 13.64 -1.25
CA LYS A 83 6.80 14.35 -2.37
C LYS A 83 8.30 14.54 -2.16
N GLN A 84 8.71 14.95 -0.97
CA GLN A 84 10.14 15.16 -0.65
C GLN A 84 10.91 13.83 -0.67
N GLY A 85 10.37 12.77 -0.08
CA GLY A 85 10.98 11.46 -0.07
C GLY A 85 11.11 10.86 -1.47
N MET A 86 10.07 10.98 -2.31
CA MET A 86 10.11 10.57 -3.71
C MET A 86 11.15 11.36 -4.51
N LYS A 87 11.23 12.68 -4.32
CA LYS A 87 12.26 13.51 -4.97
C LYS A 87 13.66 13.05 -4.55
N HIS A 88 13.89 12.83 -3.26
CA HIS A 88 15.16 12.33 -2.74
C HIS A 88 15.53 10.98 -3.35
N TYR A 89 14.60 10.02 -3.32
CA TYR A 89 14.78 8.68 -3.90
C TYR A 89 15.16 8.74 -5.39
N LEU A 90 14.38 9.44 -6.21
CA LEU A 90 14.61 9.55 -7.64
C LEU A 90 15.93 10.27 -7.99
N THR A 91 16.32 11.26 -7.21
CA THR A 91 17.57 11.97 -7.41
C THR A 91 18.77 11.11 -7.04
N LYS A 92 18.73 10.47 -5.88
CA LYS A 92 19.82 9.63 -5.36
C LYS A 92 20.09 8.40 -6.23
N HIS A 93 19.03 7.82 -6.77
CA HIS A 93 19.09 6.58 -7.51
C HIS A 93 18.87 6.74 -9.03
N SER A 94 19.04 7.95 -9.57
CA SER A 94 18.90 8.25 -10.99
C SER A 94 19.75 7.29 -11.84
N TYR A 95 19.10 6.62 -12.81
CA TYR A 95 19.74 5.66 -13.73
C TYR A 95 20.44 4.47 -13.05
N LYS A 96 20.08 4.14 -11.81
CA LYS A 96 20.63 3.01 -11.05
C LYS A 96 19.56 1.99 -10.71
N ASN A 97 20.01 0.77 -10.40
CA ASN A 97 19.14 -0.24 -9.79
C ASN A 97 18.91 0.08 -8.31
N THR A 98 17.74 -0.30 -7.80
CA THR A 98 17.35 -0.07 -6.41
C THR A 98 16.69 -1.30 -5.83
N GLN A 99 16.74 -1.40 -4.51
CA GLN A 99 15.94 -2.33 -3.72
C GLN A 99 14.74 -1.60 -3.11
N THR A 100 13.75 -2.33 -2.63
CA THR A 100 12.55 -1.78 -1.99
C THR A 100 12.91 -0.93 -0.77
N GLU A 101 13.91 -1.34 0.00
CA GLU A 101 14.41 -0.65 1.18
C GLU A 101 14.95 0.75 0.89
N ASP A 102 15.50 0.98 -0.31
CA ASP A 102 15.99 2.29 -0.72
C ASP A 102 14.86 3.32 -0.80
N LEU A 103 13.68 2.88 -1.27
CA LEU A 103 12.48 3.71 -1.29
C LEU A 103 11.98 3.99 0.13
N TRP A 104 11.88 2.94 0.97
CA TRP A 104 11.43 3.11 2.35
C TRP A 104 12.35 4.04 3.13
N ALA A 105 13.66 3.88 3.02
CA ALA A 105 14.64 4.74 3.69
C ALA A 105 14.50 6.21 3.27
N SER A 106 14.23 6.49 2.00
CA SER A 106 14.04 7.85 1.49
C SER A 106 12.76 8.50 2.03
N LEU A 107 11.66 7.74 2.10
CA LEU A 107 10.38 8.20 2.66
C LEU A 107 10.44 8.32 4.20
N GLU A 108 11.15 7.42 4.87
CA GLU A 108 11.41 7.47 6.30
C GLU A 108 12.21 8.72 6.68
N THR A 109 13.28 9.03 5.94
CA THR A 109 14.08 10.24 6.14
C THR A 109 13.23 11.51 6.00
N ALA A 110 12.34 11.57 5.00
CA ALA A 110 11.51 12.74 4.74
C ALA A 110 10.36 12.89 5.75
N SER A 111 9.84 11.80 6.30
CA SER A 111 8.66 11.83 7.16
C SER A 111 8.97 11.76 8.66
N GLY A 112 10.15 11.25 9.04
CA GLY A 112 10.50 10.94 10.42
C GLY A 112 9.67 9.79 11.02
N LYS A 113 8.96 9.01 10.19
CA LYS A 113 8.11 7.88 10.62
C LYS A 113 8.76 6.55 10.22
N PRO A 114 8.52 5.46 10.96
CA PRO A 114 9.15 4.15 10.71
C PRO A 114 8.55 3.46 9.47
N VAL A 115 8.78 4.02 8.29
CA VAL A 115 8.18 3.57 7.01
C VAL A 115 8.60 2.14 6.69
N GLY A 116 9.89 1.83 6.77
CA GLY A 116 10.39 0.50 6.48
C GLY A 116 9.72 -0.58 7.34
N LYS A 117 9.64 -0.34 8.65
CA LYS A 117 8.99 -1.28 9.58
C LYS A 117 7.52 -1.53 9.25
N VAL A 118 6.79 -0.47 8.89
CA VAL A 118 5.35 -0.58 8.54
C VAL A 118 5.21 -1.27 7.19
N MET A 119 5.97 -0.85 6.19
CA MET A 119 5.78 -1.31 4.82
C MET A 119 6.19 -2.76 4.59
N THR A 120 7.25 -3.24 5.26
CA THR A 120 7.68 -4.64 5.15
C THR A 120 6.57 -5.61 5.51
N THR A 121 5.74 -5.30 6.52
CA THR A 121 4.61 -6.18 6.88
C THR A 121 3.53 -6.23 5.81
N TRP A 122 3.36 -5.17 5.02
CA TRP A 122 2.36 -5.11 3.95
C TRP A 122 2.86 -5.69 2.62
N THR A 123 4.16 -5.62 2.37
CA THR A 123 4.75 -6.09 1.11
C THR A 123 5.15 -7.56 1.15
N SER A 124 5.58 -8.07 2.32
CA SER A 124 6.07 -9.44 2.47
C SER A 124 5.02 -10.46 2.95
N GLN A 125 3.78 -10.02 3.19
CA GLN A 125 2.70 -10.91 3.63
C GLN A 125 1.51 -10.87 2.70
N MET A 126 0.93 -12.03 2.44
CA MET A 126 -0.35 -12.17 1.74
C MET A 126 -1.53 -11.85 2.67
N GLY A 127 -2.61 -11.36 2.11
CA GLY A 127 -3.84 -11.05 2.85
C GLY A 127 -3.83 -9.67 3.52
N PHE A 128 -4.92 -9.38 4.20
CA PHE A 128 -5.11 -8.13 4.92
C PHE A 128 -5.88 -8.40 6.23
N PRO A 129 -5.76 -7.50 7.22
CA PRO A 129 -6.42 -7.69 8.51
C PRO A 129 -7.90 -7.32 8.46
N LEU A 130 -8.74 -8.13 9.11
CA LEU A 130 -10.06 -7.76 9.58
C LEU A 130 -9.93 -7.19 11.00
N ILE A 131 -10.41 -5.97 11.19
CA ILE A 131 -10.31 -5.28 12.48
C ILE A 131 -11.67 -5.32 13.18
N HIS A 132 -11.73 -5.96 14.33
CA HIS A 132 -12.88 -5.91 15.23
C HIS A 132 -12.75 -4.71 16.16
N VAL A 133 -13.82 -3.92 16.25
CA VAL A 133 -13.85 -2.69 17.06
C VAL A 133 -14.98 -2.77 18.07
N GLU A 134 -14.65 -2.82 19.34
CA GLU A 134 -15.59 -2.67 20.44
C GLU A 134 -15.43 -1.30 21.09
N SER A 135 -16.54 -0.66 21.46
CA SER A 135 -16.47 0.63 22.12
C SER A 135 -17.30 0.64 23.42
N ARG A 136 -16.75 1.23 24.47
CA ARG A 136 -17.42 1.46 25.73
C ARG A 136 -17.09 2.85 26.28
N VAL A 137 -17.94 3.34 27.16
CA VAL A 137 -17.70 4.64 27.86
C VAL A 137 -17.41 4.33 29.32
N GLU A 138 -16.27 4.78 29.81
CA GLU A 138 -15.85 4.68 31.20
C GLU A 138 -15.37 6.05 31.70
N ALA A 139 -15.90 6.51 32.81
CA ALA A 139 -15.53 7.79 33.42
C ALA A 139 -15.57 8.98 32.42
N GLY A 140 -16.56 9.01 31.51
CA GLY A 140 -16.71 10.06 30.51
C GLY A 140 -15.72 9.96 29.30
N LYS A 141 -14.89 8.93 29.25
CA LYS A 141 -13.97 8.67 28.13
C LYS A 141 -14.48 7.51 27.28
N LYS A 142 -14.40 7.66 25.97
CA LYS A 142 -14.67 6.57 25.03
C LYS A 142 -13.41 5.69 24.91
N ILE A 143 -13.54 4.42 25.28
CA ILE A 143 -12.49 3.40 25.17
C ILE A 143 -12.81 2.54 23.96
N LEU A 144 -11.82 2.34 23.11
CA LEU A 144 -11.89 1.42 21.97
C LEU A 144 -10.98 0.23 22.24
N THR A 145 -11.55 -0.97 22.12
CA THR A 145 -10.78 -2.22 22.09
C THR A 145 -10.69 -2.67 20.64
N LEU A 146 -9.47 -2.87 20.15
CA LEU A 146 -9.21 -3.30 18.78
C LEU A 146 -8.55 -4.68 18.82
N THR A 147 -9.12 -5.61 18.07
CA THR A 147 -8.51 -6.92 17.80
C THR A 147 -8.44 -7.13 16.28
N GLN A 148 -7.48 -7.93 15.83
CA GLN A 148 -7.33 -8.20 14.42
C GLN A 148 -7.13 -9.68 14.15
N GLU A 149 -7.61 -10.10 13.00
CA GLU A 149 -7.33 -11.41 12.41
C GLU A 149 -7.12 -11.26 10.90
N LYS A 150 -6.54 -12.27 10.25
CA LYS A 150 -6.47 -12.28 8.80
C LYS A 150 -7.86 -12.48 8.21
N PHE A 151 -8.26 -11.64 7.26
CA PHE A 151 -9.48 -11.86 6.50
C PHE A 151 -9.30 -13.00 5.51
N ASN A 152 -10.23 -13.94 5.49
CA ASN A 152 -10.30 -15.02 4.52
C ASN A 152 -11.71 -15.06 3.91
N ALA A 153 -11.80 -15.10 2.58
CA ALA A 153 -13.09 -15.10 1.87
C ALA A 153 -13.96 -16.33 2.16
N ASP A 154 -13.35 -17.45 2.54
CA ASP A 154 -14.05 -18.69 2.88
C ASP A 154 -14.45 -18.81 4.36
N GLY A 155 -14.20 -17.81 5.18
CA GLY A 155 -14.59 -17.74 6.59
C GLY A 155 -13.82 -18.71 7.50
N ARG A 156 -12.63 -19.19 7.11
CA ARG A 156 -11.81 -20.15 7.86
C ARG A 156 -10.44 -19.58 8.17
#